data_3d17b9a5916a2f11b261d28ea4fce987
#
_entry.id   3d17b9a5916a2f11b261d28ea4fce987
#
_cell.length_a   1.000
_cell.length_b   1.000
_cell.length_c   1.000
_cell.angle_alpha   90.00
_cell.angle_beta   90.00
_cell.angle_gamma   90.00
#
_symmetry.space_group_name_H-M   'P 1'
#
loop_
_entity.id
_entity.type
_entity.pdbx_description
1 polymer ?
#
loop_
_entity_poly.entity_id
_entity_poly.type
_entity_poly.pdbx_seq_one_letter_code
_entity_poly.pdbx_strand_id
1 'polypeptide(L)'
;TAVLAPQEADELITTLKGMAAQGKSIAFISHKLNEVKQVADKLTVLRRGRVTAERIDLQGFTRESLASLMVGREVIFNLHKCEQTAGPEVLRLEDVSALNNKNLPALRNVDLALHEGEILGIAGVAGNGQSELVEVITGLRPCSGRIWLEGKDIANKPPSFSINQGLAHIPEDRIGVGSAPNLSLTSNIIMKRYDQQPVSQKWQLNYVAADKLAGGLKTEYDIQAPDVHTQARKLSGGNLQKLILARELSSTPRLVVAMQPTRGLDVGAIESVQQLLLNQRAQGCGILLVSEDLDELLSLSDRIAVMYEGHVVGVVCSGDFNINHIGLMMTGTLPQDLHGMPEAMEAQNETTSLSFDEVLEDLRHYEGSAPTEQPGEAEPSLDLEKLVEESPKPEPPAPPEALPLNLSEKER
;
A
#
# COMPACT_ATOMS: atom_id res chain seq x y z
N THR A 1 -7.23 -10.90 6.05
CA THR A 1 -5.78 -11.20 6.03
C THR A 1 -4.93 -10.08 5.41
N ALA A 2 -5.47 -9.21 4.53
CA ALA A 2 -4.70 -8.14 3.88
C ALA A 2 -4.10 -7.10 4.83
N VAL A 3 -4.50 -7.06 6.09
CA VAL A 3 -4.09 -6.06 7.11
C VAL A 3 -3.39 -6.73 8.31
N LEU A 4 -3.26 -8.06 8.30
CA LEU A 4 -2.68 -8.83 9.40
C LEU A 4 -1.17 -8.97 9.22
N ALA A 5 -0.43 -8.90 10.33
CA ALA A 5 0.98 -9.31 10.36
C ALA A 5 1.10 -10.82 10.03
N PRO A 6 2.24 -11.30 9.53
CA PRO A 6 2.41 -12.71 9.19
C PRO A 6 2.04 -13.66 10.32
N GLN A 7 2.44 -13.35 11.55
CA GLN A 7 2.12 -14.15 12.74
C GLN A 7 0.61 -14.21 13.04
N GLU A 8 -0.08 -13.07 12.92
CA GLU A 8 -1.55 -13.00 13.09
C GLU A 8 -2.30 -13.76 11.99
N ALA A 9 -1.76 -13.79 10.77
CA ALA A 9 -2.31 -14.57 9.68
C ALA A 9 -2.19 -16.07 9.95
N ASP A 10 -1.05 -16.53 10.48
CA ASP A 10 -0.83 -17.93 10.85
C ASP A 10 -1.72 -18.38 12.03
N GLU A 11 -1.93 -17.52 13.04
CA GLU A 11 -2.88 -17.75 14.13
C GLU A 11 -4.32 -17.88 13.63
N LEU A 12 -4.74 -16.99 12.71
CA LEU A 12 -6.05 -17.07 12.07
C LEU A 12 -6.21 -18.39 11.31
N ILE A 13 -5.20 -18.78 10.53
CA ILE A 13 -5.19 -20.04 9.78
C ILE A 13 -5.34 -21.24 10.73
N THR A 14 -4.59 -21.25 11.84
CA THR A 14 -4.65 -22.28 12.85
C THR A 14 -6.06 -22.36 13.48
N THR A 15 -6.66 -21.21 13.79
CA THR A 15 -8.02 -21.14 14.31
C THR A 15 -9.04 -21.69 13.33
N LEU A 16 -8.94 -21.33 12.04
CA LEU A 16 -9.85 -21.82 10.98
C LEU A 16 -9.74 -23.34 10.84
N LYS A 17 -8.52 -23.90 10.86
CA LYS A 17 -8.32 -25.37 10.83
C LYS A 17 -8.93 -26.05 12.05
N GLY A 18 -8.78 -25.46 13.24
CA GLY A 18 -9.41 -25.97 14.46
C GLY A 18 -10.95 -26.00 14.36
N MET A 19 -11.55 -24.98 13.81
CA MET A 19 -13.01 -24.93 13.56
C MET A 19 -13.45 -25.97 12.54
N ALA A 20 -12.68 -26.20 11.47
CA ALA A 20 -12.95 -27.21 10.46
C ALA A 20 -12.88 -28.62 11.07
N ALA A 21 -11.89 -28.90 11.93
CA ALA A 21 -11.75 -30.17 12.68
C ALA A 21 -12.95 -30.43 13.62
N GLN A 22 -13.63 -29.40 14.11
CA GLN A 22 -14.86 -29.48 14.89
C GLN A 22 -16.12 -29.70 14.02
N GLY A 23 -15.97 -29.94 12.70
CA GLY A 23 -17.07 -30.16 11.77
C GLY A 23 -17.74 -28.90 11.23
N LYS A 24 -17.13 -27.73 11.39
CA LYS A 24 -17.62 -26.48 10.78
C LYS A 24 -17.23 -26.42 9.31
N SER A 25 -18.15 -25.98 8.46
CA SER A 25 -17.84 -25.65 7.07
C SER A 25 -17.42 -24.17 6.96
N ILE A 26 -16.30 -23.90 6.32
CA ILE A 26 -15.72 -22.55 6.20
C ILE A 26 -15.61 -22.18 4.74
N ALA A 27 -16.18 -21.04 4.36
CA ALA A 27 -15.94 -20.40 3.07
C ALA A 27 -14.94 -19.27 3.26
N PHE A 28 -13.74 -19.40 2.68
CA PHE A 28 -12.65 -18.45 2.78
C PHE A 28 -12.36 -17.82 1.43
N ILE A 29 -12.35 -16.49 1.36
CA ILE A 29 -12.05 -15.76 0.13
C ILE A 29 -10.73 -15.03 0.34
N SER A 30 -9.71 -15.37 -0.44
CA SER A 30 -8.43 -14.72 -0.46
C SER A 30 -7.83 -14.71 -1.87
N HIS A 31 -7.01 -13.73 -2.16
CA HIS A 31 -6.15 -13.70 -3.34
C HIS A 31 -4.69 -14.08 -3.02
N LYS A 32 -4.36 -14.25 -1.73
CA LYS A 32 -3.05 -14.71 -1.28
C LYS A 32 -2.96 -16.23 -1.39
N LEU A 33 -2.28 -16.71 -2.42
CA LEU A 33 -2.24 -18.14 -2.77
C LEU A 33 -1.61 -19.01 -1.69
N ASN A 34 -0.65 -18.46 -0.92
CA ASN A 34 -0.04 -19.18 0.21
C ASN A 34 -1.07 -19.48 1.30
N GLU A 35 -1.90 -18.51 1.67
CA GLU A 35 -2.99 -18.70 2.65
C GLU A 35 -4.02 -19.72 2.16
N VAL A 36 -4.40 -19.61 0.88
CA VAL A 36 -5.35 -20.55 0.28
C VAL A 36 -4.81 -21.98 0.34
N LYS A 37 -3.54 -22.19 0.00
CA LYS A 37 -2.89 -23.52 0.06
C LYS A 37 -2.81 -24.07 1.48
N GLN A 38 -2.68 -23.21 2.47
CA GLN A 38 -2.61 -23.64 3.87
C GLN A 38 -3.97 -24.01 4.45
N VAL A 39 -5.05 -23.30 4.07
CA VAL A 39 -6.38 -23.42 4.72
C VAL A 39 -7.34 -24.34 3.98
N ALA A 40 -7.35 -24.26 2.65
CA ALA A 40 -8.45 -24.81 1.85
C ALA A 40 -8.23 -26.27 1.45
N ASP A 41 -9.26 -27.10 1.62
CA ASP A 41 -9.32 -28.46 1.06
C ASP A 41 -9.68 -28.42 -0.42
N LYS A 42 -10.59 -27.52 -0.79
CA LYS A 42 -11.10 -27.35 -2.16
C LYS A 42 -11.11 -25.89 -2.57
N LEU A 43 -10.81 -25.65 -3.83
CA LEU A 43 -10.75 -24.32 -4.42
C LEU A 43 -11.81 -24.16 -5.52
N THR A 44 -12.48 -23.02 -5.52
CA THR A 44 -13.30 -22.55 -6.64
C THR A 44 -12.76 -21.19 -7.10
N VAL A 45 -12.42 -21.08 -8.37
CA VAL A 45 -11.86 -19.84 -8.95
C VAL A 45 -12.96 -19.04 -9.63
N LEU A 46 -13.11 -17.78 -9.18
CA LEU A 46 -14.01 -16.81 -9.81
C LEU A 46 -13.18 -15.79 -10.61
N ARG A 47 -13.57 -15.57 -11.86
CA ARG A 47 -12.97 -14.56 -12.73
C ARG A 47 -14.03 -13.85 -13.54
N ARG A 48 -14.06 -12.50 -13.47
CA ARG A 48 -15.05 -11.66 -14.20
C ARG A 48 -16.49 -12.11 -14.01
N GLY A 49 -16.85 -12.48 -12.78
CA GLY A 49 -18.19 -12.94 -12.41
C GLY A 49 -18.55 -14.35 -12.89
N ARG A 50 -17.59 -15.14 -13.38
CA ARG A 50 -17.80 -16.53 -13.81
C ARG A 50 -16.89 -17.46 -13.03
N VAL A 51 -17.38 -18.66 -12.73
CA VAL A 51 -16.56 -19.74 -12.18
C VAL A 51 -15.72 -20.30 -13.34
N THR A 52 -14.40 -20.21 -13.21
CA THR A 52 -13.45 -20.72 -14.21
C THR A 52 -12.87 -22.08 -13.84
N ALA A 53 -12.89 -22.42 -12.53
CA ALA A 53 -12.56 -23.73 -12.02
C ALA A 53 -13.42 -23.98 -10.78
N GLU A 54 -14.04 -25.16 -10.69
CA GLU A 54 -14.99 -25.51 -9.64
C GLU A 54 -14.49 -26.70 -8.83
N ARG A 55 -14.43 -26.55 -7.49
CA ARG A 55 -14.15 -27.62 -6.53
C ARG A 55 -12.90 -28.44 -6.83
N ILE A 56 -11.85 -27.80 -7.35
CA ILE A 56 -10.60 -28.48 -7.60
C ILE A 56 -9.90 -28.82 -6.28
N ASP A 57 -9.33 -30.01 -6.22
CA ASP A 57 -8.48 -30.45 -5.13
C ASP A 57 -7.14 -29.73 -5.23
N LEU A 58 -6.66 -29.17 -4.12
CA LEU A 58 -5.41 -28.40 -4.12
C LEU A 58 -4.14 -29.27 -4.16
N GLN A 59 -4.28 -30.59 -3.97
CA GLN A 59 -3.14 -31.51 -4.04
C GLN A 59 -2.55 -31.51 -5.46
N GLY A 60 -1.27 -31.17 -5.56
CA GLY A 60 -0.53 -31.13 -6.82
C GLY A 60 -0.56 -29.81 -7.60
N PHE A 61 -1.34 -28.81 -7.15
CA PHE A 61 -1.30 -27.48 -7.77
C PHE A 61 -0.14 -26.65 -7.23
N THR A 62 0.65 -26.07 -8.15
CA THR A 62 1.69 -25.08 -7.80
C THR A 62 1.08 -23.70 -7.63
N ARG A 63 1.83 -22.76 -7.04
CA ARG A 63 1.43 -21.35 -6.91
C ARG A 63 1.16 -20.74 -8.29
N GLU A 64 2.00 -21.08 -9.26
CA GLU A 64 1.95 -20.60 -10.64
C GLU A 64 0.69 -21.09 -11.36
N SER A 65 0.34 -22.36 -11.21
CA SER A 65 -0.84 -22.92 -11.84
C SER A 65 -2.14 -22.34 -11.28
N LEU A 66 -2.20 -22.08 -9.95
CA LEU A 66 -3.33 -21.43 -9.31
C LEU A 66 -3.48 -19.96 -9.77
N ALA A 67 -2.37 -19.22 -9.83
CA ALA A 67 -2.39 -17.85 -10.34
C ALA A 67 -2.85 -17.80 -11.80
N SER A 68 -2.37 -18.70 -12.63
CA SER A 68 -2.77 -18.79 -14.05
C SER A 68 -4.29 -19.05 -14.21
N LEU A 69 -4.89 -19.86 -13.34
CA LEU A 69 -6.34 -20.05 -13.31
C LEU A 69 -7.10 -18.76 -12.92
N MET A 70 -6.57 -18.00 -11.97
CA MET A 70 -7.18 -16.74 -11.51
C MET A 70 -7.07 -15.62 -12.56
N VAL A 71 -5.89 -15.46 -13.17
CA VAL A 71 -5.62 -14.43 -14.17
C VAL A 71 -6.11 -14.82 -15.56
N GLY A 72 -6.06 -16.12 -15.89
CA GLY A 72 -6.47 -16.70 -17.18
C GLY A 72 -5.41 -16.60 -18.27
N ARG A 73 -4.17 -16.35 -17.89
CA ARG A 73 -2.95 -16.46 -18.66
C ARG A 73 -1.83 -16.91 -17.72
N GLU A 74 -0.74 -17.31 -18.30
CA GLU A 74 0.47 -17.58 -17.51
C GLU A 74 0.89 -16.32 -16.73
N VAL A 75 1.20 -16.50 -15.46
CA VAL A 75 1.64 -15.43 -14.55
C VAL A 75 3.13 -15.63 -14.30
N ILE A 76 3.90 -14.58 -14.54
CA ILE A 76 5.35 -14.59 -14.34
C ILE A 76 5.62 -14.11 -12.91
N PHE A 77 5.84 -15.05 -11.98
CA PHE A 77 6.24 -14.71 -10.61
C PHE A 77 7.72 -14.31 -10.51
N ASN A 78 8.56 -14.88 -11.38
CA ASN A 78 9.96 -14.49 -11.48
C ASN A 78 10.09 -13.33 -12.45
N LEU A 79 9.92 -12.11 -11.94
CA LEU A 79 10.16 -10.90 -12.69
C LEU A 79 11.64 -10.84 -13.05
N HIS A 80 11.94 -10.72 -14.34
CA HIS A 80 13.32 -10.53 -14.81
C HIS A 80 13.78 -9.11 -14.43
N LYS A 81 14.46 -9.00 -13.29
CA LYS A 81 15.16 -7.80 -12.90
C LYS A 81 16.50 -7.79 -13.63
N CYS A 82 16.66 -6.88 -14.58
CA CYS A 82 17.94 -6.70 -15.26
C CYS A 82 19.00 -6.26 -14.25
N GLU A 83 20.17 -6.88 -14.27
CA GLU A 83 21.32 -6.36 -13.54
C GLU A 83 21.66 -4.97 -14.09
N GLN A 84 21.65 -3.98 -13.24
CA GLN A 84 21.95 -2.60 -13.60
C GLN A 84 22.83 -1.99 -12.52
N THR A 85 23.90 -1.34 -12.94
CA THR A 85 24.74 -0.55 -12.04
C THR A 85 23.96 0.72 -11.66
N ALA A 86 23.88 1.02 -10.39
CA ALA A 86 23.28 2.26 -9.91
C ALA A 86 23.99 3.47 -10.53
N GLY A 87 23.21 4.42 -11.05
CA GLY A 87 23.70 5.67 -11.62
C GLY A 87 24.03 6.73 -10.56
N PRO A 88 24.09 8.00 -10.93
CA PRO A 88 24.26 9.10 -10.00
C PRO A 88 23.11 9.17 -8.99
N GLU A 89 23.34 9.87 -7.89
CA GLU A 89 22.35 10.09 -6.85
C GLU A 89 21.20 10.97 -7.36
N VAL A 90 19.98 10.48 -7.21
CA VAL A 90 18.76 11.20 -7.61
C VAL A 90 18.03 11.81 -6.42
N LEU A 91 18.02 11.13 -5.27
CA LEU A 91 17.40 11.61 -4.03
C LEU A 91 18.40 11.48 -2.88
N ARG A 92 18.50 12.53 -2.06
CA ARG A 92 19.30 12.52 -0.84
C ARG A 92 18.57 13.22 0.29
N LEU A 93 18.50 12.56 1.42
CA LEU A 93 18.03 13.08 2.69
C LEU A 93 19.22 13.20 3.65
N GLU A 94 19.32 14.32 4.35
CA GLU A 94 20.33 14.55 5.40
C GLU A 94 19.66 15.10 6.64
N ASP A 95 19.79 14.37 7.74
CA ASP A 95 19.32 14.73 9.09
C ASP A 95 17.82 15.11 9.09
N VAL A 96 17.00 14.37 8.32
CA VAL A 96 15.58 14.70 8.15
C VAL A 96 14.79 14.23 9.34
N SER A 97 14.08 15.17 9.99
CA SER A 97 13.16 14.88 11.10
C SER A 97 11.82 15.55 10.87
N ALA A 98 10.74 14.87 11.30
CA ALA A 98 9.37 15.37 11.12
C ALA A 98 8.45 14.91 12.25
N LEU A 99 7.38 15.67 12.47
CA LEU A 99 6.32 15.34 13.42
C LEU A 99 5.13 14.70 12.69
N ASN A 100 4.42 13.81 13.37
CA ASN A 100 3.14 13.29 12.89
C ASN A 100 1.98 14.27 13.15
N ASN A 101 0.75 13.88 12.78
CA ASN A 101 -0.45 14.72 12.95
C ASN A 101 -0.83 14.98 14.43
N LYS A 102 -0.21 14.26 15.38
CA LYS A 102 -0.37 14.46 16.84
C LYS A 102 0.77 15.28 17.42
N ASN A 103 1.63 15.89 16.60
CA ASN A 103 2.85 16.62 17.00
C ASN A 103 3.86 15.74 17.79
N LEU A 104 3.88 14.44 17.53
CA LEU A 104 4.88 13.54 18.09
C LEU A 104 5.98 13.29 17.04
N PRO A 105 7.25 13.08 17.44
CA PRO A 105 8.34 12.73 16.52
C PRO A 105 8.00 11.44 15.76
N ALA A 106 8.00 11.53 14.42
CA ALA A 106 7.72 10.43 13.52
C ALA A 106 8.90 10.08 12.61
N LEU A 107 9.73 11.07 12.28
CA LEU A 107 11.03 10.85 11.66
C LEU A 107 12.10 11.47 12.57
N ARG A 108 13.24 10.79 12.69
CA ARG A 108 14.31 11.16 13.59
C ARG A 108 15.65 10.98 12.91
N ASN A 109 16.24 12.09 12.46
CA ASN A 109 17.57 12.14 11.85
C ASN A 109 17.74 11.08 10.74
N VAL A 110 16.82 11.09 9.76
CA VAL A 110 16.85 10.14 8.65
C VAL A 110 17.84 10.60 7.61
N ASP A 111 18.85 9.75 7.37
CA ASP A 111 19.81 9.85 6.27
C ASP A 111 19.51 8.74 5.25
N LEU A 112 19.35 9.11 3.98
CA LEU A 112 19.01 8.17 2.91
C LEU A 112 19.52 8.69 1.57
N ALA A 113 20.02 7.79 0.73
CA ALA A 113 20.40 8.09 -0.65
C ALA A 113 19.82 7.06 -1.60
N LEU A 114 19.27 7.53 -2.72
CA LEU A 114 18.70 6.71 -3.80
C LEU A 114 19.31 7.16 -5.13
N HIS A 115 19.65 6.21 -5.99
CA HIS A 115 20.35 6.43 -7.23
C HIS A 115 19.46 6.22 -8.46
N GLU A 116 19.88 6.74 -9.61
CA GLU A 116 19.24 6.46 -10.89
C GLU A 116 19.27 4.95 -11.21
N GLY A 117 18.16 4.43 -11.70
CA GLY A 117 18.03 3.01 -12.04
C GLY A 117 18.04 2.06 -10.84
N GLU A 118 17.79 2.59 -9.64
CA GLU A 118 17.72 1.83 -8.40
C GLU A 118 16.29 1.78 -7.86
N ILE A 119 15.90 0.65 -7.29
CA ILE A 119 14.73 0.53 -6.42
C ILE A 119 15.22 0.38 -4.98
N LEU A 120 15.00 1.41 -4.17
CA LEU A 120 15.23 1.37 -2.73
C LEU A 120 13.92 1.04 -2.03
N GLY A 121 13.85 -0.17 -1.45
CA GLY A 121 12.72 -0.60 -0.63
C GLY A 121 12.78 0.02 0.77
N ILE A 122 11.64 0.39 1.31
CA ILE A 122 11.48 0.81 2.71
C ILE A 122 10.64 -0.24 3.41
N ALA A 123 11.26 -1.02 4.29
CA ALA A 123 10.61 -1.99 5.15
C ALA A 123 10.33 -1.39 6.54
N GLY A 124 9.27 -1.84 7.18
CA GLY A 124 8.93 -1.45 8.55
C GLY A 124 7.48 -1.78 8.87
N VAL A 125 7.17 -1.97 10.16
CA VAL A 125 5.79 -2.14 10.62
C VAL A 125 5.05 -0.81 10.48
N ALA A 126 3.76 -0.85 10.12
CA ALA A 126 2.93 0.35 9.99
C ALA A 126 3.07 1.28 11.22
N GLY A 127 3.22 2.59 10.94
CA GLY A 127 3.36 3.59 11.99
C GLY A 127 4.80 3.90 12.42
N ASN A 128 5.80 3.28 11.80
CA ASN A 128 7.22 3.55 12.07
C ASN A 128 7.80 4.75 11.27
N GLY A 129 6.95 5.60 10.68
CA GLY A 129 7.37 6.83 9.99
C GLY A 129 7.41 6.74 8.46
N GLN A 130 7.03 5.61 7.86
CA GLN A 130 7.05 5.44 6.40
C GLN A 130 6.15 6.45 5.67
N SER A 131 4.94 6.71 6.21
CA SER A 131 4.01 7.69 5.62
C SER A 131 4.58 9.09 5.71
N GLU A 132 5.15 9.46 6.85
CA GLU A 132 5.78 10.76 7.06
C GLU A 132 7.02 10.93 6.17
N LEU A 133 7.79 9.86 5.93
CA LEU A 133 8.92 9.88 4.99
C LEU A 133 8.44 10.22 3.56
N VAL A 134 7.40 9.57 3.10
CA VAL A 134 6.79 9.85 1.77
C VAL A 134 6.27 11.30 1.72
N GLU A 135 5.58 11.76 2.76
CA GLU A 135 4.99 13.10 2.80
C GLU A 135 6.04 14.22 2.83
N VAL A 136 7.17 14.06 3.53
CA VAL A 136 8.24 15.08 3.52
C VAL A 136 8.94 15.14 2.15
N ILE A 137 9.19 14.01 1.50
CA ILE A 137 9.80 13.95 0.16
C ILE A 137 8.87 14.58 -0.87
N THR A 138 7.56 14.36 -0.76
CA THR A 138 6.57 14.88 -1.70
C THR A 138 6.16 16.34 -1.41
N GLY A 139 6.64 16.93 -0.30
CA GLY A 139 6.32 18.30 0.11
C GLY A 139 4.94 18.46 0.75
N LEU A 140 4.33 17.35 1.19
CA LEU A 140 3.02 17.33 1.86
C LEU A 140 3.14 17.56 3.37
N ARG A 141 4.35 17.41 3.94
CA ARG A 141 4.63 17.59 5.38
C ARG A 141 5.89 18.42 5.58
N PRO A 142 5.89 19.36 6.54
CA PRO A 142 7.09 20.09 6.91
C PRO A 142 8.09 19.17 7.63
N CYS A 143 9.38 19.44 7.44
CA CYS A 143 10.48 18.74 8.08
C CYS A 143 11.61 19.68 8.45
N SER A 144 12.51 19.23 9.33
CA SER A 144 13.85 19.76 9.49
C SER A 144 14.83 18.92 8.66
N GLY A 145 16.08 19.37 8.55
CA GLY A 145 17.07 18.72 7.71
C GLY A 145 17.00 19.19 6.26
N ARG A 146 17.58 18.43 5.33
CA ARG A 146 17.67 18.78 3.91
C ARG A 146 17.24 17.60 3.04
N ILE A 147 16.58 17.93 1.92
CA ILE A 147 16.15 16.93 0.93
C ILE A 147 16.53 17.46 -0.45
N TRP A 148 17.37 16.73 -1.17
CA TRP A 148 17.76 17.08 -2.54
C TRP A 148 17.16 16.09 -3.54
N LEU A 149 16.66 16.63 -4.64
CA LEU A 149 16.26 15.90 -5.84
C LEU A 149 17.13 16.40 -6.99
N GLU A 150 17.97 15.54 -7.56
CA GLU A 150 18.98 15.91 -8.57
C GLU A 150 19.79 17.15 -8.19
N GLY A 151 20.27 17.22 -6.94
CA GLY A 151 21.08 18.33 -6.42
C GLY A 151 20.30 19.62 -6.14
N LYS A 152 18.98 19.65 -6.29
CA LYS A 152 18.11 20.78 -5.93
C LYS A 152 17.42 20.55 -4.62
N ASP A 153 17.51 21.50 -3.71
CA ASP A 153 16.82 21.45 -2.42
C ASP A 153 15.32 21.56 -2.60
N ILE A 154 14.60 20.49 -2.21
CA ILE A 154 13.13 20.39 -2.24
C ILE A 154 12.50 20.42 -0.85
N ALA A 155 13.31 20.50 0.24
CA ALA A 155 12.78 20.52 1.60
C ALA A 155 11.82 21.69 1.82
N ASN A 156 10.64 21.39 2.37
CA ASN A 156 9.60 22.38 2.62
C ASN A 156 9.13 23.19 1.40
N LYS A 157 9.41 22.72 0.18
CA LYS A 157 8.85 23.32 -1.04
C LYS A 157 7.46 22.75 -1.29
N PRO A 158 6.57 23.51 -1.97
CA PRO A 158 5.25 23.02 -2.32
C PRO A 158 5.35 21.82 -3.27
N PRO A 159 4.40 20.86 -3.23
CA PRO A 159 4.41 19.67 -4.08
C PRO A 159 4.60 19.95 -5.57
N SER A 160 4.05 21.06 -6.08
CA SER A 160 4.22 21.51 -7.48
C SER A 160 5.68 21.71 -7.85
N PHE A 161 6.52 22.16 -6.90
CA PHE A 161 7.95 22.31 -7.13
C PHE A 161 8.61 20.96 -7.39
N SER A 162 8.39 19.97 -6.52
CA SER A 162 8.95 18.61 -6.64
C SER A 162 8.44 17.90 -7.90
N ILE A 163 7.15 18.06 -8.24
CA ILE A 163 6.56 17.55 -9.49
C ILE A 163 7.29 18.12 -10.71
N ASN A 164 7.55 19.43 -10.74
CA ASN A 164 8.27 20.09 -11.83
C ASN A 164 9.76 19.68 -11.92
N GLN A 165 10.34 19.10 -10.84
CA GLN A 165 11.67 18.49 -10.87
C GLN A 165 11.62 17.01 -11.29
N GLY A 166 10.47 16.47 -11.67
CA GLY A 166 10.32 15.10 -12.14
C GLY A 166 9.99 14.08 -11.04
N LEU A 167 9.43 14.51 -9.91
CA LEU A 167 8.91 13.62 -8.89
C LEU A 167 7.51 13.13 -9.26
N ALA A 168 7.34 11.80 -9.31
CA ALA A 168 6.05 11.12 -9.39
C ALA A 168 5.70 10.49 -8.05
N HIS A 169 4.43 10.55 -7.66
CA HIS A 169 3.95 9.99 -6.40
C HIS A 169 2.77 9.06 -6.62
N ILE A 170 2.93 7.81 -6.22
CA ILE A 170 1.89 6.79 -6.19
C ILE A 170 1.49 6.61 -4.72
N PRO A 171 0.38 7.20 -4.27
CA PRO A 171 -0.03 7.14 -2.87
C PRO A 171 -0.71 5.81 -2.52
N GLU A 172 -0.71 5.47 -1.23
CA GLU A 172 -1.44 4.33 -0.68
C GLU A 172 -2.96 4.49 -0.84
N ASP A 173 -3.50 5.65 -0.45
CA ASP A 173 -4.92 5.96 -0.63
C ASP A 173 -5.22 6.41 -2.06
N ARG A 174 -5.69 5.47 -2.87
CA ARG A 174 -6.04 5.69 -4.28
C ARG A 174 -7.21 6.62 -4.48
N ILE A 175 -8.16 6.62 -3.55
CA ILE A 175 -9.43 7.34 -3.67
C ILE A 175 -9.31 8.74 -3.11
N GLY A 176 -8.87 8.87 -1.86
CA GLY A 176 -8.82 10.16 -1.15
C GLY A 176 -7.64 11.04 -1.57
N VAL A 177 -6.49 10.43 -1.90
CA VAL A 177 -5.25 11.13 -2.24
C VAL A 177 -4.87 10.93 -3.71
N GLY A 178 -4.99 9.70 -4.20
CA GLY A 178 -4.49 9.33 -5.53
C GLY A 178 -5.35 9.79 -6.70
N SER A 179 -6.64 10.10 -6.51
CA SER A 179 -7.55 10.44 -7.61
C SER A 179 -8.59 11.49 -7.22
N ALA A 180 -9.21 12.06 -8.24
CA ALA A 180 -10.46 12.83 -8.11
C ALA A 180 -11.62 11.91 -8.53
N PRO A 181 -12.27 11.19 -7.59
CA PRO A 181 -13.14 10.06 -7.92
C PRO A 181 -14.39 10.44 -8.70
N ASN A 182 -14.87 11.67 -8.55
CA ASN A 182 -16.04 12.19 -9.26
C ASN A 182 -15.73 12.75 -10.65
N LEU A 183 -14.45 12.93 -10.98
CA LEU A 183 -14.00 13.41 -12.28
C LEU A 183 -13.72 12.26 -13.23
N SER A 184 -13.71 12.56 -14.54
CA SER A 184 -13.45 11.60 -15.62
C SER A 184 -12.01 11.07 -15.60
N LEU A 185 -11.77 9.99 -16.34
CA LEU A 185 -10.45 9.47 -16.65
C LEU A 185 -9.55 10.57 -17.20
N THR A 186 -10.04 11.29 -18.23
CA THR A 186 -9.33 12.42 -18.84
C THR A 186 -8.91 13.44 -17.81
N SER A 187 -9.83 13.91 -16.95
CA SER A 187 -9.53 14.91 -15.94
C SER A 187 -8.49 14.43 -14.92
N ASN A 188 -8.54 13.15 -14.51
CA ASN A 188 -7.56 12.55 -13.61
C ASN A 188 -6.17 12.45 -14.27
N ILE A 189 -6.09 12.13 -15.54
CA ILE A 189 -4.81 12.05 -16.28
C ILE A 189 -4.14 13.42 -16.42
N ILE A 190 -4.91 14.45 -16.75
CA ILE A 190 -4.34 15.78 -17.03
C ILE A 190 -4.09 16.62 -15.78
N MET A 191 -4.50 16.21 -14.58
CA MET A 191 -4.46 17.07 -13.38
C MET A 191 -3.06 17.59 -13.02
N LYS A 192 -2.00 16.90 -13.44
CA LYS A 192 -0.60 17.35 -13.27
C LYS A 192 0.00 17.99 -14.54
N ARG A 193 -0.79 18.09 -15.63
CA ARG A 193 -0.36 18.58 -16.95
C ARG A 193 -1.31 19.62 -17.54
N TYR A 194 -2.22 20.14 -16.71
CA TYR A 194 -3.24 21.08 -17.16
C TYR A 194 -2.66 22.38 -17.73
N ASP A 195 -1.42 22.72 -17.41
CA ASP A 195 -0.68 23.90 -17.89
C ASP A 195 0.31 23.59 -19.03
N GLN A 196 0.46 22.31 -19.41
CA GLN A 196 1.43 21.86 -20.41
C GLN A 196 0.79 21.66 -21.79
N GLN A 197 1.56 21.92 -22.85
CA GLN A 197 1.17 21.57 -24.23
C GLN A 197 1.20 20.03 -24.40
N PRO A 198 0.31 19.45 -25.20
CA PRO A 198 -0.75 20.06 -25.98
C PRO A 198 -2.09 20.25 -25.24
N VAL A 199 -2.16 19.86 -23.95
CA VAL A 199 -3.37 19.90 -23.13
C VAL A 199 -3.80 21.34 -22.83
N SER A 200 -2.84 22.25 -22.68
CA SER A 200 -3.10 23.67 -22.48
C SER A 200 -2.65 24.49 -23.68
N GLN A 201 -3.50 25.41 -24.07
CA GLN A 201 -3.18 26.43 -25.07
C GLN A 201 -3.40 27.81 -24.44
N LYS A 202 -2.33 28.41 -23.94
CA LYS A 202 -2.34 29.68 -23.18
C LYS A 202 -3.22 29.56 -21.92
N TRP A 203 -4.45 30.11 -21.97
CA TRP A 203 -5.39 30.18 -20.88
C TRP A 203 -6.55 29.16 -20.95
N GLN A 204 -6.55 28.31 -21.97
CA GLN A 204 -7.66 27.41 -22.26
C GLN A 204 -7.16 25.96 -22.33
N LEU A 205 -7.95 25.04 -21.72
CA LEU A 205 -7.74 23.62 -21.88
C LEU A 205 -8.23 23.16 -23.26
N ASN A 206 -7.38 22.41 -23.95
CA ASN A 206 -7.72 21.70 -25.17
C ASN A 206 -8.25 20.31 -24.84
N TYR A 207 -9.57 20.20 -24.66
CA TYR A 207 -10.20 18.92 -24.30
C TYR A 207 -10.01 17.84 -25.37
N VAL A 208 -9.92 18.20 -26.66
CA VAL A 208 -9.67 17.21 -27.72
C VAL A 208 -8.27 16.60 -27.57
N ALA A 209 -7.26 17.43 -27.27
CA ALA A 209 -5.92 16.92 -26.99
C ALA A 209 -5.85 16.11 -25.69
N ALA A 210 -6.58 16.55 -24.66
CA ALA A 210 -6.67 15.85 -23.39
C ALA A 210 -7.31 14.46 -23.55
N ASP A 211 -8.43 14.35 -24.27
CA ASP A 211 -9.10 13.08 -24.55
C ASP A 211 -8.25 12.14 -25.41
N LYS A 212 -7.53 12.69 -26.39
CA LYS A 212 -6.59 11.90 -27.20
C LYS A 212 -5.46 11.34 -26.34
N LEU A 213 -4.87 12.14 -25.44
CA LEU A 213 -3.87 11.71 -24.49
C LEU A 213 -4.42 10.62 -23.58
N ALA A 214 -5.60 10.85 -23.00
CA ALA A 214 -6.25 9.89 -22.10
C ALA A 214 -6.59 8.58 -22.81
N GLY A 215 -7.04 8.62 -24.06
CA GLY A 215 -7.29 7.44 -24.88
C GLY A 215 -6.04 6.63 -25.17
N GLY A 216 -4.93 7.29 -25.48
CA GLY A 216 -3.62 6.65 -25.64
C GLY A 216 -3.17 5.93 -24.38
N LEU A 217 -3.14 6.65 -23.24
CA LEU A 217 -2.74 6.09 -21.95
C LEU A 217 -3.69 5.00 -21.45
N LYS A 218 -5.00 5.12 -21.70
CA LYS A 218 -5.97 4.05 -21.40
C LYS A 218 -5.59 2.74 -22.09
N THR A 219 -5.15 2.82 -23.36
CA THR A 219 -4.75 1.63 -24.13
C THR A 219 -3.37 1.12 -23.68
N GLU A 220 -2.39 1.99 -23.51
CA GLU A 220 -1.02 1.67 -23.14
C GLU A 220 -0.95 0.97 -21.77
N TYR A 221 -1.69 1.47 -20.77
CA TYR A 221 -1.74 0.94 -19.41
C TYR A 221 -2.87 -0.09 -19.21
N ASP A 222 -3.54 -0.51 -20.26
CA ASP A 222 -4.64 -1.48 -20.22
C ASP A 222 -5.70 -1.12 -19.15
N ILE A 223 -6.16 0.15 -19.13
CA ILE A 223 -7.19 0.60 -18.21
C ILE A 223 -8.55 0.18 -18.74
N GLN A 224 -9.22 -0.73 -18.04
CA GLN A 224 -10.55 -1.21 -18.41
C GLN A 224 -11.62 -0.21 -17.98
N ALA A 225 -12.07 0.61 -18.91
CA ALA A 225 -13.15 1.58 -18.74
C ALA A 225 -13.95 1.67 -20.04
N PRO A 226 -15.27 1.91 -20.02
CA PRO A 226 -16.08 2.10 -21.23
C PRO A 226 -15.50 3.16 -22.16
N ASP A 227 -15.21 4.34 -21.61
CA ASP A 227 -14.64 5.48 -22.32
C ASP A 227 -13.75 6.33 -21.40
N VAL A 228 -13.14 7.39 -21.96
CA VAL A 228 -12.28 8.33 -21.21
C VAL A 228 -13.07 9.33 -20.35
N HIS A 229 -14.38 9.42 -20.52
CA HIS A 229 -15.27 10.27 -19.70
C HIS A 229 -15.85 9.52 -18.51
N THR A 230 -15.56 8.21 -18.37
CA THR A 230 -15.96 7.41 -17.22
C THR A 230 -15.35 8.00 -15.95
N GLN A 231 -16.18 8.18 -14.91
CA GLN A 231 -15.72 8.67 -13.60
C GLN A 231 -14.79 7.66 -12.92
N ALA A 232 -13.71 8.15 -12.30
CA ALA A 232 -12.70 7.31 -11.65
C ALA A 232 -13.30 6.41 -10.56
N ARG A 233 -14.32 6.85 -9.81
CA ARG A 233 -15.02 6.04 -8.80
C ARG A 233 -15.73 4.79 -9.33
N LYS A 234 -15.96 4.71 -10.65
CA LYS A 234 -16.60 3.56 -11.30
C LYS A 234 -15.59 2.48 -11.71
N LEU A 235 -14.29 2.76 -11.56
CA LEU A 235 -13.23 1.81 -11.86
C LEU A 235 -13.08 0.79 -10.72
N SER A 236 -12.67 -0.42 -11.06
CA SER A 236 -12.18 -1.38 -10.06
C SER A 236 -10.88 -0.88 -9.44
N GLY A 237 -10.52 -1.39 -8.25
CA GLY A 237 -9.28 -1.00 -7.56
C GLY A 237 -8.04 -1.14 -8.44
N GLY A 238 -7.92 -2.21 -9.22
CA GLY A 238 -6.81 -2.42 -10.17
C GLY A 238 -6.81 -1.42 -11.32
N ASN A 239 -7.97 -1.07 -11.88
CA ASN A 239 -8.05 -0.07 -12.95
C ASN A 239 -7.83 1.35 -12.43
N LEU A 240 -8.24 1.65 -11.19
CA LEU A 240 -7.92 2.92 -10.54
C LEU A 240 -6.42 3.05 -10.31
N GLN A 241 -5.76 1.97 -9.90
CA GLN A 241 -4.31 1.94 -9.76
C GLN A 241 -3.60 2.16 -11.10
N LYS A 242 -4.05 1.48 -12.16
CA LYS A 242 -3.52 1.69 -13.52
C LYS A 242 -3.72 3.13 -14.02
N LEU A 243 -4.83 3.77 -13.66
CA LEU A 243 -5.06 5.20 -13.96
C LEU A 243 -4.04 6.10 -13.26
N ILE A 244 -3.77 5.86 -11.97
CA ILE A 244 -2.76 6.62 -11.21
C ILE A 244 -1.37 6.39 -11.82
N LEU A 245 -1.00 5.14 -12.09
CA LEU A 245 0.28 4.81 -12.72
C LEU A 245 0.43 5.46 -14.10
N ALA A 246 -0.61 5.42 -14.94
CA ALA A 246 -0.60 6.06 -16.24
C ALA A 246 -0.35 7.56 -16.14
N ARG A 247 -0.98 8.25 -15.18
CA ARG A 247 -0.74 9.67 -14.92
C ARG A 247 0.68 9.95 -14.47
N GLU A 248 1.16 9.17 -13.47
CA GLU A 248 2.45 9.42 -12.83
C GLU A 248 3.64 9.03 -13.70
N LEU A 249 3.59 7.85 -14.34
CA LEU A 249 4.74 7.30 -15.05
C LEU A 249 4.89 7.79 -16.49
N SER A 250 3.80 8.19 -17.14
CA SER A 250 3.85 8.64 -18.53
C SER A 250 4.56 9.99 -18.73
N SER A 251 5.00 10.65 -17.66
CA SER A 251 5.83 11.88 -17.71
C SER A 251 7.33 11.59 -17.70
N THR A 252 7.75 10.34 -17.77
CA THR A 252 9.17 9.95 -17.64
C THR A 252 9.82 10.57 -16.39
N PRO A 253 9.34 10.19 -15.19
CA PRO A 253 9.82 10.80 -13.96
C PRO A 253 11.30 10.46 -13.69
N ARG A 254 12.00 11.33 -12.94
CA ARG A 254 13.34 11.08 -12.42
C ARG A 254 13.29 10.27 -11.14
N LEU A 255 12.27 10.51 -10.32
CA LEU A 255 12.03 9.84 -9.06
C LEU A 255 10.56 9.40 -8.98
N VAL A 256 10.34 8.14 -8.66
CA VAL A 256 9.01 7.62 -8.27
C VAL A 256 9.02 7.31 -6.79
N VAL A 257 8.11 7.91 -6.05
CA VAL A 257 7.80 7.54 -4.66
C VAL A 257 6.52 6.71 -4.69
N ALA A 258 6.66 5.40 -4.49
CA ALA A 258 5.54 4.46 -4.55
C ALA A 258 5.24 3.91 -3.14
N MET A 259 4.08 4.27 -2.60
CA MET A 259 3.62 3.78 -1.31
C MET A 259 2.53 2.74 -1.50
N GLN A 260 2.79 1.51 -1.03
CA GLN A 260 1.85 0.38 -1.08
C GLN A 260 1.21 0.17 -2.47
N PRO A 261 2.00 0.18 -3.58
CA PRO A 261 1.45 0.27 -4.94
C PRO A 261 0.58 -0.93 -5.32
N THR A 262 0.79 -2.09 -4.71
CA THR A 262 0.08 -3.34 -5.02
C THR A 262 -0.97 -3.73 -3.99
N ARG A 263 -1.06 -3.01 -2.85
CA ARG A 263 -1.96 -3.36 -1.74
C ARG A 263 -3.41 -3.54 -2.20
N GLY A 264 -4.00 -4.70 -1.87
CA GLY A 264 -5.39 -5.02 -2.17
C GLY A 264 -5.71 -5.18 -3.67
N LEU A 265 -4.71 -5.46 -4.51
CA LEU A 265 -4.89 -5.81 -5.91
C LEU A 265 -4.94 -7.33 -6.08
N ASP A 266 -5.56 -7.77 -7.17
CA ASP A 266 -5.46 -9.16 -7.60
C ASP A 266 -4.08 -9.48 -8.20
N VAL A 267 -3.74 -10.77 -8.28
CA VAL A 267 -2.42 -11.26 -8.72
C VAL A 267 -2.02 -10.69 -10.09
N GLY A 268 -2.94 -10.59 -11.03
CA GLY A 268 -2.65 -10.06 -12.36
C GLY A 268 -2.40 -8.54 -12.37
N ALA A 269 -3.08 -7.81 -11.49
CA ALA A 269 -2.84 -6.38 -11.32
C ALA A 269 -1.51 -6.14 -10.59
N ILE A 270 -1.16 -6.95 -9.58
CA ILE A 270 0.15 -6.91 -8.91
C ILE A 270 1.28 -7.06 -9.91
N GLU A 271 1.27 -8.13 -10.72
CA GLU A 271 2.26 -8.39 -11.76
C GLU A 271 2.41 -7.19 -12.71
N SER A 272 1.28 -6.62 -13.15
CA SER A 272 1.28 -5.47 -14.06
C SER A 272 1.93 -4.24 -13.42
N VAL A 273 1.63 -3.94 -12.16
CA VAL A 273 2.23 -2.81 -11.42
C VAL A 273 3.73 -3.00 -11.24
N GLN A 274 4.14 -4.18 -10.81
CA GLN A 274 5.55 -4.51 -10.59
C GLN A 274 6.36 -4.40 -11.89
N GLN A 275 5.82 -4.91 -13.00
CA GLN A 275 6.46 -4.79 -14.31
C GLN A 275 6.60 -3.32 -14.76
N LEU A 276 5.60 -2.47 -14.50
CA LEU A 276 5.68 -1.03 -14.79
C LEU A 276 6.78 -0.36 -13.98
N LEU A 277 6.93 -0.68 -12.69
CA LEU A 277 8.02 -0.16 -11.86
C LEU A 277 9.39 -0.61 -12.36
N LEU A 278 9.55 -1.90 -12.69
CA LEU A 278 10.80 -2.41 -13.27
C LEU A 278 11.14 -1.76 -14.60
N ASN A 279 10.15 -1.49 -15.44
CA ASN A 279 10.36 -0.78 -16.70
C ASN A 279 10.83 0.67 -16.47
N GLN A 280 10.30 1.37 -15.46
CA GLN A 280 10.78 2.71 -15.09
C GLN A 280 12.22 2.67 -14.56
N ARG A 281 12.52 1.69 -13.70
CA ARG A 281 13.90 1.46 -13.22
C ARG A 281 14.87 1.25 -14.40
N ALA A 282 14.52 0.40 -15.36
CA ALA A 282 15.32 0.13 -16.55
C ALA A 282 15.56 1.37 -17.42
N GLN A 283 14.68 2.36 -17.35
CA GLN A 283 14.82 3.65 -18.03
C GLN A 283 15.66 4.68 -17.24
N GLY A 284 16.24 4.27 -16.10
CA GLY A 284 17.09 5.12 -15.27
C GLY A 284 16.33 5.88 -14.16
N CYS A 285 15.02 5.66 -14.00
CA CYS A 285 14.27 6.27 -12.91
C CYS A 285 14.67 5.67 -11.55
N GLY A 286 14.94 6.50 -10.55
CA GLY A 286 15.05 6.08 -9.16
C GLY A 286 13.68 5.81 -8.56
N ILE A 287 13.53 4.72 -7.80
CA ILE A 287 12.25 4.34 -7.20
C ILE A 287 12.40 4.14 -5.71
N LEU A 288 11.69 4.92 -4.91
CA LEU A 288 11.49 4.68 -3.48
C LEU A 288 10.21 3.86 -3.33
N LEU A 289 10.36 2.57 -2.99
CA LEU A 289 9.26 1.64 -2.84
C LEU A 289 8.98 1.39 -1.35
N VAL A 290 7.85 1.86 -0.86
CA VAL A 290 7.39 1.59 0.51
C VAL A 290 6.33 0.49 0.45
N SER A 291 6.59 -0.64 1.11
CA SER A 291 5.65 -1.77 1.17
C SER A 291 5.72 -2.49 2.51
N GLU A 292 4.57 -2.96 2.98
CA GLU A 292 4.44 -3.88 4.12
C GLU A 292 4.64 -5.35 3.67
N ASP A 293 4.59 -5.60 2.36
CA ASP A 293 4.80 -6.93 1.78
C ASP A 293 6.30 -7.16 1.56
N LEU A 294 6.91 -7.97 2.42
CA LEU A 294 8.33 -8.30 2.31
C LEU A 294 8.65 -9.06 1.02
N ASP A 295 7.74 -9.91 0.53
CA ASP A 295 7.95 -10.62 -0.74
C ASP A 295 8.05 -9.62 -1.90
N GLU A 296 7.25 -8.56 -1.89
CA GLU A 296 7.34 -7.47 -2.88
C GLU A 296 8.68 -6.74 -2.77
N LEU A 297 9.10 -6.35 -1.57
CA LEU A 297 10.37 -5.67 -1.35
C LEU A 297 11.57 -6.53 -1.79
N LEU A 298 11.59 -7.81 -1.39
CA LEU A 298 12.66 -8.73 -1.73
C LEU A 298 12.78 -8.99 -3.24
N SER A 299 11.63 -9.02 -3.94
CA SER A 299 11.61 -9.29 -5.38
C SER A 299 11.99 -8.09 -6.24
N LEU A 300 11.68 -6.87 -5.81
CA LEU A 300 11.85 -5.66 -6.62
C LEU A 300 13.08 -4.84 -6.23
N SER A 301 13.42 -4.77 -4.94
CA SER A 301 14.40 -3.82 -4.44
C SER A 301 15.84 -4.23 -4.76
N ASP A 302 16.70 -3.24 -4.97
CA ASP A 302 18.16 -3.39 -5.05
C ASP A 302 18.80 -3.28 -3.67
N ARG A 303 18.24 -2.39 -2.84
CA ARG A 303 18.54 -2.25 -1.41
C ARG A 303 17.24 -2.08 -0.64
N ILE A 304 17.23 -2.52 0.62
CA ILE A 304 16.12 -2.32 1.54
C ILE A 304 16.63 -1.56 2.75
N ALA A 305 16.07 -0.38 3.01
CA ALA A 305 16.24 0.37 4.25
C ALA A 305 15.12 -0.04 5.22
N VAL A 306 15.48 -0.38 6.43
CA VAL A 306 14.54 -0.82 7.45
C VAL A 306 14.27 0.34 8.42
N MET A 307 13.00 0.67 8.62
CA MET A 307 12.56 1.73 9.53
C MET A 307 11.97 1.15 10.82
N TYR A 308 12.41 1.71 11.95
CA TYR A 308 11.88 1.44 13.27
C TYR A 308 11.83 2.71 14.10
N GLU A 309 10.70 3.04 14.70
CA GLU A 309 10.45 4.24 15.54
C GLU A 309 10.97 5.56 14.93
N GLY A 310 10.81 5.70 13.62
CA GLY A 310 11.22 6.91 12.88
C GLY A 310 12.68 6.98 12.48
N HIS A 311 13.48 5.97 12.79
CA HIS A 311 14.87 5.84 12.37
C HIS A 311 15.05 4.85 11.24
N VAL A 312 16.06 5.05 10.41
CA VAL A 312 16.60 4.02 9.53
C VAL A 312 17.60 3.20 10.34
N VAL A 313 17.23 1.99 10.73
CA VAL A 313 18.07 1.13 11.61
C VAL A 313 19.14 0.37 10.83
N GLY A 314 18.99 0.25 9.51
CA GLY A 314 19.98 -0.35 8.64
C GLY A 314 19.53 -0.41 7.19
N VAL A 315 20.49 -0.67 6.30
CA VAL A 315 20.26 -0.86 4.86
C VAL A 315 20.91 -2.17 4.44
N VAL A 316 20.13 -3.03 3.78
CA VAL A 316 20.55 -4.36 3.32
C VAL A 316 20.57 -4.37 1.79
N CYS A 317 21.62 -4.93 1.18
CA CYS A 317 21.75 -5.08 -0.27
C CYS A 317 21.12 -6.38 -0.77
N SER A 318 20.71 -6.42 -2.04
CA SER A 318 20.00 -7.58 -2.64
C SER A 318 20.74 -8.92 -2.54
N GLY A 319 22.09 -8.91 -2.46
CA GLY A 319 22.88 -10.13 -2.27
C GLY A 319 22.79 -10.73 -0.85
N ASP A 320 22.39 -9.91 0.13
CA ASP A 320 22.38 -10.26 1.55
C ASP A 320 20.95 -10.31 2.12
N PHE A 321 19.92 -10.35 1.27
CA PHE A 321 18.54 -10.38 1.72
C PHE A 321 18.24 -11.66 2.50
N ASN A 322 17.91 -11.49 3.78
CA ASN A 322 17.41 -12.53 4.65
C ASN A 322 16.14 -12.02 5.34
N ILE A 323 15.02 -12.69 5.08
CA ILE A 323 13.70 -12.28 5.56
C ILE A 323 13.63 -12.24 7.09
N ASN A 324 14.32 -13.17 7.79
CA ASN A 324 14.33 -13.23 9.24
C ASN A 324 15.14 -12.04 9.82
N HIS A 325 16.29 -11.70 9.21
CA HIS A 325 17.09 -10.56 9.63
C HIS A 325 16.34 -9.25 9.43
N ILE A 326 15.71 -9.06 8.26
CA ILE A 326 14.89 -7.88 7.98
C ILE A 326 13.72 -7.80 8.98
N GLY A 327 13.04 -8.92 9.25
CA GLY A 327 11.96 -9.00 10.22
C GLY A 327 12.41 -8.61 11.64
N LEU A 328 13.58 -9.09 12.09
CA LEU A 328 14.16 -8.70 13.39
C LEU A 328 14.51 -7.20 13.44
N MET A 329 15.10 -6.66 12.39
CA MET A 329 15.38 -5.22 12.29
C MET A 329 14.09 -4.38 12.36
N MET A 330 12.99 -4.85 11.76
CA MET A 330 11.68 -4.19 11.82
C MET A 330 11.09 -4.15 13.25
N THR A 331 11.58 -4.98 14.16
CA THR A 331 11.23 -4.98 15.59
C THR A 331 12.26 -4.26 16.47
N GLY A 332 13.25 -3.61 15.88
CA GLY A 332 14.24 -2.79 16.58
C GLY A 332 15.57 -3.48 16.91
N THR A 333 15.79 -4.72 16.44
CA THR A 333 17.09 -5.37 16.59
C THR A 333 18.10 -4.73 15.64
N LEU A 334 19.25 -4.29 16.16
CA LEU A 334 20.26 -3.63 15.33
C LEU A 334 21.08 -4.65 14.53
N PRO A 335 21.58 -4.30 13.32
CA PRO A 335 22.39 -5.21 12.49
C PRO A 335 23.63 -5.77 13.17
N GLN A 336 24.26 -5.00 14.04
CA GLN A 336 25.44 -5.41 14.81
C GLN A 336 25.12 -6.52 15.84
N ASP A 337 23.89 -6.59 16.32
CA ASP A 337 23.44 -7.63 17.25
C ASP A 337 23.11 -8.93 16.53
N LEU A 338 22.92 -8.87 15.19
CA LEU A 338 22.69 -10.02 14.33
C LEU A 338 24.00 -10.74 13.93
N HIS A 339 25.16 -10.07 14.01
CA HIS A 339 26.47 -10.66 13.75
C HIS A 339 26.92 -11.55 14.91
N GLY A 340 26.51 -12.82 14.89
CA GLY A 340 26.85 -13.81 15.92
C GLY A 340 25.70 -14.69 16.35
N MET A 341 24.51 -14.49 15.82
CA MET A 341 23.43 -15.45 15.96
C MET A 341 23.72 -16.68 15.08
N PRO A 342 23.83 -17.88 15.65
CA PRO A 342 24.08 -19.09 14.88
C PRO A 342 22.87 -19.35 13.95
N GLU A 343 23.15 -19.85 12.73
CA GLU A 343 22.14 -20.35 11.77
C GLU A 343 21.18 -21.42 12.38
N ALA A 344 21.43 -21.84 13.60
CA ALA A 344 20.67 -22.84 14.33
C ALA A 344 19.25 -22.39 14.81
N MET A 345 18.82 -21.14 14.58
CA MET A 345 17.41 -20.77 14.84
C MET A 345 16.46 -21.14 13.70
N GLU A 346 16.97 -21.65 12.56
CA GLU A 346 16.13 -22.17 11.49
C GLU A 346 15.46 -23.52 11.83
N ALA A 347 15.98 -24.25 12.84
CA ALA A 347 15.50 -25.59 13.19
C ALA A 347 14.62 -25.68 14.44
N GLN A 348 14.33 -24.58 15.12
CA GLN A 348 13.56 -24.61 16.38
C GLN A 348 12.12 -24.10 16.27
N ASN A 349 11.66 -23.71 15.08
CA ASN A 349 10.23 -23.47 14.84
C ASN A 349 9.45 -24.72 14.40
N GLU A 350 10.11 -25.86 14.29
CA GLU A 350 9.45 -27.16 14.30
C GLU A 350 9.54 -27.73 15.73
N THR A 351 8.39 -27.78 16.41
CA THR A 351 8.20 -28.42 17.75
C THR A 351 8.51 -27.58 18.99
N THR A 352 7.68 -26.60 19.26
CA THR A 352 7.16 -26.42 20.62
C THR A 352 5.71 -25.93 20.50
N SER A 353 4.84 -26.78 19.98
CA SER A 353 3.41 -26.68 20.25
C SER A 353 3.24 -27.09 21.70
N LEU A 354 3.24 -26.13 22.61
CA LEU A 354 2.61 -26.36 23.93
C LEU A 354 1.21 -26.89 23.65
N SER A 355 0.88 -28.05 24.20
CA SER A 355 -0.46 -28.62 24.02
C SER A 355 -1.46 -27.68 24.68
N PHE A 356 -2.65 -27.57 24.11
CA PHE A 356 -3.72 -26.72 24.64
C PHE A 356 -4.01 -27.01 26.11
N ASP A 357 -3.73 -28.21 26.56
CA ASP A 357 -3.85 -28.64 27.96
C ASP A 357 -2.77 -28.04 28.87
N GLU A 358 -1.53 -27.83 28.40
CA GLU A 358 -0.46 -27.16 29.14
C GLU A 358 -0.73 -25.66 29.33
N VAL A 359 -1.30 -25.01 28.30
CA VAL A 359 -1.72 -23.58 28.38
C VAL A 359 -2.91 -23.42 29.32
N LEU A 360 -3.82 -24.39 29.38
CA LEU A 360 -4.94 -24.40 30.34
C LEU A 360 -4.51 -24.69 31.78
N GLU A 361 -3.46 -25.46 32.02
CA GLU A 361 -2.90 -25.66 33.35
C GLU A 361 -2.19 -24.40 33.87
N ASP A 362 -1.44 -23.71 33.05
CA ASP A 362 -0.81 -22.42 33.41
C ASP A 362 -1.85 -21.34 33.75
N LEU A 363 -2.93 -21.27 32.99
CA LEU A 363 -4.03 -20.33 33.26
C LEU A 363 -4.78 -20.65 34.55
N ARG A 364 -4.91 -21.91 34.93
CA ARG A 364 -5.52 -22.32 36.22
C ARG A 364 -4.64 -22.00 37.44
N HIS A 365 -3.34 -21.93 37.26
CA HIS A 365 -2.42 -21.50 38.34
C HIS A 365 -2.40 -19.96 38.50
N TYR A 366 -2.85 -19.19 37.53
CA TYR A 366 -2.93 -17.74 37.63
C TYR A 366 -4.22 -17.23 38.32
N GLU A 367 -5.29 -18.03 38.38
CA GLU A 367 -6.54 -17.65 39.08
C GLU A 367 -6.47 -17.84 40.62
N GLY A 368 -5.34 -18.30 41.14
CA GLY A 368 -5.14 -18.56 42.59
C GLY A 368 -4.59 -17.42 43.44
N SER A 369 -4.30 -16.22 42.88
CA SER A 369 -3.69 -15.12 43.61
C SER A 369 -4.37 -13.75 43.36
N ALA A 370 -5.68 -13.67 43.46
CA ALA A 370 -6.39 -12.40 43.56
C ALA A 370 -6.57 -12.02 45.04
N PRO A 371 -6.27 -10.77 45.46
CA PRO A 371 -6.54 -10.31 46.81
C PRO A 371 -8.05 -10.18 47.03
N THR A 372 -8.51 -10.72 48.14
CA THR A 372 -9.87 -10.59 48.68
C THR A 372 -10.23 -9.11 48.90
N GLU A 373 -11.05 -8.55 48.05
CA GLU A 373 -11.79 -7.31 48.32
C GLU A 373 -13.21 -7.64 48.80
N GLN A 374 -13.62 -6.89 49.83
CA GLN A 374 -14.88 -7.03 50.52
C GLN A 374 -16.07 -6.56 49.64
N PRO A 375 -17.31 -7.04 49.88
CA PRO A 375 -18.46 -6.70 49.05
C PRO A 375 -18.94 -5.27 49.30
N GLY A 376 -18.73 -4.39 48.33
CA GLY A 376 -19.34 -3.08 48.24
C GLY A 376 -20.46 -3.08 47.22
N GLU A 377 -21.51 -2.41 47.55
CA GLU A 377 -22.84 -2.22 46.97
C GLU A 377 -22.98 -2.35 45.45
N ALA A 378 -24.08 -3.03 45.07
CA ALA A 378 -24.50 -3.23 43.66
C ALA A 378 -24.85 -1.92 42.97
N GLU A 379 -24.14 -1.63 41.87
CA GLU A 379 -24.60 -0.64 40.90
C GLU A 379 -25.69 -1.21 39.99
N PRO A 380 -26.70 -0.40 39.59
CA PRO A 380 -27.84 -0.86 38.82
C PRO A 380 -27.43 -1.18 37.35
N SER A 381 -27.89 -2.33 36.88
CA SER A 381 -27.76 -2.78 35.50
C SER A 381 -28.34 -1.73 34.51
N LEU A 382 -27.49 -1.22 33.59
CA LEU A 382 -27.92 -0.37 32.49
C LEU A 382 -28.71 -1.21 31.46
N ASP A 383 -29.97 -0.87 31.34
CA ASP A 383 -30.92 -1.46 30.40
C ASP A 383 -30.68 -0.88 29.00
N LEU A 384 -30.00 -1.62 28.14
CA LEU A 384 -29.62 -1.20 26.78
C LEU A 384 -30.81 -1.03 25.82
N GLU A 385 -31.99 -1.52 26.17
CA GLU A 385 -33.20 -1.34 25.33
C GLU A 385 -33.82 0.05 25.38
N LYS A 386 -33.53 0.87 26.40
CA LYS A 386 -34.06 2.22 26.53
C LYS A 386 -33.28 3.31 25.79
N LEU A 387 -32.10 3.03 25.30
CA LEU A 387 -31.26 4.01 24.57
C LEU A 387 -31.56 4.11 23.07
N VAL A 388 -32.47 3.29 22.54
CA VAL A 388 -32.82 3.29 21.11
C VAL A 388 -34.03 4.19 20.78
N GLU A 389 -34.80 4.60 21.75
CA GLU A 389 -36.07 5.35 21.50
C GLU A 389 -35.96 6.89 21.56
N GLU A 390 -34.83 7.47 21.92
CA GLU A 390 -34.67 8.93 22.04
C GLU A 390 -33.68 9.57 21.06
N SER A 391 -33.62 9.12 19.82
CA SER A 391 -32.91 9.87 18.76
C SER A 391 -33.92 10.78 18.03
N PRO A 392 -33.80 12.11 18.04
CA PRO A 392 -34.65 12.98 17.28
C PRO A 392 -34.46 12.74 15.78
N LYS A 393 -35.60 12.58 15.08
CA LYS A 393 -35.61 12.47 13.60
C LYS A 393 -35.04 13.75 13.00
N PRO A 394 -34.15 13.65 11.97
CA PRO A 394 -33.66 14.83 11.28
C PRO A 394 -34.82 15.58 10.59
N GLU A 395 -34.90 16.89 10.78
CA GLU A 395 -35.80 17.77 10.05
C GLU A 395 -35.45 17.76 8.55
N PRO A 396 -36.47 17.85 7.68
CA PRO A 396 -36.22 17.95 6.23
C PRO A 396 -35.54 19.30 5.91
N PRO A 397 -34.65 19.35 4.93
CA PRO A 397 -33.97 20.59 4.54
C PRO A 397 -34.97 21.62 4.03
N ALA A 398 -34.79 22.86 4.43
CA ALA A 398 -35.56 24.00 3.96
C ALA A 398 -35.43 24.18 2.44
N PRO A 399 -36.50 24.63 1.75
CA PRO A 399 -36.43 24.88 0.31
C PRO A 399 -35.48 26.05 0.01
N PRO A 400 -34.77 26.04 -1.13
CA PRO A 400 -33.82 27.08 -1.48
C PRO A 400 -34.58 28.43 -1.69
N GLU A 401 -34.09 29.47 -1.05
CA GLU A 401 -34.57 30.85 -1.28
C GLU A 401 -34.29 31.24 -2.74
N ALA A 402 -35.33 31.73 -3.38
CA ALA A 402 -35.24 32.26 -4.75
C ALA A 402 -34.46 33.59 -4.73
N LEU A 403 -33.33 33.61 -5.37
CA LEU A 403 -32.56 34.81 -5.67
C LEU A 403 -33.39 35.73 -6.60
N PRO A 404 -33.53 37.03 -6.33
CA PRO A 404 -34.25 37.97 -7.20
C PRO A 404 -33.46 38.19 -8.50
N LEU A 405 -34.10 37.89 -9.62
CA LEU A 405 -33.65 38.30 -11.00
C LEU A 405 -33.74 39.81 -11.09
N ASN A 406 -32.60 40.49 -11.00
CA ASN A 406 -32.50 41.91 -11.34
C ASN A 406 -32.18 42.03 -12.82
N LEU A 407 -33.20 42.12 -13.66
CA LEU A 407 -33.13 42.59 -15.04
C LEU A 407 -33.12 44.11 -15.01
N SER A 408 -31.93 44.72 -15.19
CA SER A 408 -31.86 46.12 -15.62
C SER A 408 -31.59 46.12 -17.11
N GLU A 409 -32.66 46.43 -17.86
CA GLU A 409 -32.57 47.06 -19.19
C GLU A 409 -31.81 48.38 -19.06
N LYS A 410 -30.76 48.58 -19.85
CA LYS A 410 -30.44 49.82 -20.53
C LYS A 410 -29.24 49.65 -21.48
N GLU A 411 -29.58 49.84 -22.72
CA GLU A 411 -29.03 50.78 -23.70
C GLU A 411 -27.86 50.28 -24.58
N ARG A 412 -28.30 50.11 -25.84
CA ARG A 412 -27.70 50.46 -27.15
C ARG A 412 -26.47 49.69 -27.62
#